data_3a4dbd6c970249f024a94349759f0988
#
_entry.id   3a4dbd6c970249f024a94349759f0988
#
_cell.length_a   1.000
_cell.length_b   1.000
_cell.length_c   1.000
_cell.angle_alpha   90.00
_cell.angle_beta   90.00
_cell.angle_gamma   90.00
#
_symmetry.space_group_name_H-M   'P 1'
#
loop_
_entity.id
_entity.type
_entity.pdbx_description
1 polymer ?
#
loop_
_entity_poly.entity_id
_entity_poly.type
_entity_poly.pdbx_seq_one_letter_code
_entity_poly.pdbx_strand_id
1 'polypeptide(L)'
;MDMDRLIDGYRRFRTTTWPEERTRYEQTVFGAGPGELFIVRNVAGLVPCYQPDLNYHGTSAALEFGVRVLKVDRIVVLGHARCGGVQAMVEGAPAEAPDFVE
;
A
#
# COMPACT_ATOMS: atom_id res chain seq x y z
N MET A 1 -9.27 10.85 10.08
CA MET A 1 -9.98 10.57 8.81
C MET A 1 -10.87 9.35 9.00
N ASP A 2 -12.16 9.45 8.74
CA ASP A 2 -13.06 8.30 8.81
C ASP A 2 -13.10 7.53 7.47
N MET A 3 -13.70 6.35 7.48
CA MET A 3 -13.73 5.47 6.32
C MET A 3 -14.56 6.06 5.16
N ASP A 4 -15.69 6.70 5.47
CA ASP A 4 -16.56 7.28 4.43
C ASP A 4 -15.85 8.42 3.70
N ARG A 5 -15.14 9.27 4.42
CA ARG A 5 -14.32 10.34 3.81
C ARG A 5 -13.22 9.77 2.90
N LEU A 6 -12.60 8.69 3.30
CA LEU A 6 -11.55 8.01 2.53
C LEU A 6 -12.13 7.42 1.23
N ILE A 7 -13.28 6.74 1.32
CA ILE A 7 -13.98 6.19 0.15
C ILE A 7 -14.42 7.29 -0.81
N ASP A 8 -15.00 8.36 -0.30
CA ASP A 8 -15.43 9.50 -1.12
C ASP A 8 -14.26 10.23 -1.76
N GLY A 9 -13.13 10.36 -1.06
CA GLY A 9 -11.89 10.88 -1.61
C GLY A 9 -11.39 10.04 -2.79
N TYR A 10 -11.42 8.71 -2.66
CA TYR A 10 -11.04 7.80 -3.74
C TYR A 10 -11.99 7.91 -4.94
N ARG A 11 -13.30 7.97 -4.71
CA ARG A 11 -14.27 8.14 -5.80
C ARG A 11 -14.04 9.45 -6.58
N ARG A 12 -13.85 10.56 -5.88
CA ARG A 12 -13.52 11.84 -6.51
C ARG A 12 -12.23 11.76 -7.31
N PHE A 13 -11.20 11.16 -6.74
CA PHE A 13 -9.91 10.98 -7.43
C PHE A 13 -10.09 10.23 -8.75
N ARG A 14 -10.81 9.10 -8.76
CA ARG A 14 -11.03 8.31 -9.98
C ARG A 14 -11.76 9.08 -11.07
N THR A 15 -12.75 9.89 -10.71
CA THR A 15 -13.63 10.56 -11.67
C THR A 15 -13.10 11.91 -12.14
N THR A 16 -12.39 12.65 -11.29
CA THR A 16 -11.96 14.03 -11.58
C THR A 16 -10.45 14.20 -11.65
N THR A 17 -9.70 13.66 -10.71
CA THR A 17 -8.26 13.92 -10.57
C THR A 17 -7.41 12.96 -11.40
N TRP A 18 -7.75 11.68 -11.43
CA TRP A 18 -6.95 10.65 -12.12
C TRP A 18 -6.78 10.90 -13.63
N PRO A 19 -7.80 11.31 -14.39
CA PRO A 19 -7.62 11.60 -15.82
C PRO A 19 -6.60 12.71 -16.09
N GLU A 20 -6.45 13.66 -15.15
CA GLU A 20 -5.60 14.85 -15.31
C GLU A 20 -4.21 14.66 -14.68
N GLU A 21 -4.10 13.87 -13.60
CA GLU A 21 -2.90 13.81 -12.75
C GLU A 21 -2.48 12.38 -12.40
N ARG A 22 -2.15 11.57 -13.41
CA ARG A 22 -1.77 10.17 -13.25
C ARG A 22 -0.50 9.90 -12.41
N THR A 23 0.28 10.93 -12.11
CA THR A 23 1.56 10.81 -11.41
C THR A 23 1.52 11.17 -9.93
N ARG A 24 0.34 11.46 -9.38
CA ARG A 24 0.20 11.87 -7.99
C ARG A 24 0.24 10.69 -7.02
N TYR A 25 0.47 11.03 -5.75
CA TYR A 25 0.72 10.10 -4.64
C TYR A 25 -0.57 9.57 -4.00
N GLU A 26 -0.44 8.53 -3.20
CA GLU A 26 -1.53 7.86 -2.50
C GLU A 26 -2.37 8.81 -1.64
N GLN A 27 -1.77 9.84 -1.05
CA GLN A 27 -2.48 10.87 -0.31
C GLN A 27 -3.52 11.58 -1.17
N THR A 28 -3.21 11.82 -2.44
CA THR A 28 -4.15 12.43 -3.40
C THR A 28 -5.28 11.46 -3.77
N VAL A 29 -4.98 10.16 -3.90
CA VAL A 29 -5.97 9.12 -4.21
C VAL A 29 -7.15 9.15 -3.23
N PHE A 30 -6.86 9.33 -1.95
CA PHE A 30 -7.87 9.37 -0.89
C PHE A 30 -8.29 10.79 -0.48
N GLY A 31 -7.73 11.81 -1.10
CA GLY A 31 -7.97 13.19 -0.70
C GLY A 31 -7.45 13.51 0.71
N ALA A 32 -6.44 12.79 1.15
CA ALA A 32 -5.84 13.00 2.46
C ALA A 32 -4.80 14.12 2.43
N GLY A 33 -4.74 14.89 3.52
CA GLY A 33 -3.71 15.90 3.73
C GLY A 33 -2.49 15.34 4.46
N PRO A 34 -1.47 16.18 4.65
CA PRO A 34 -0.27 15.78 5.39
C PRO A 34 -0.62 15.29 6.81
N GLY A 35 0.00 14.19 7.23
CA GLY A 35 -0.17 13.60 8.56
C GLY A 35 -1.43 12.74 8.75
N GLU A 36 -2.29 12.63 7.75
CA GLU A 36 -3.52 11.81 7.83
C GLU A 36 -3.29 10.34 7.49
N LEU A 37 -2.24 10.02 6.73
CA LEU A 37 -1.91 8.65 6.33
C LEU A 37 -0.47 8.30 6.69
N PHE A 38 -0.26 7.08 7.15
CA PHE A 38 1.05 6.43 7.19
C PHE A 38 1.12 5.46 6.02
N ILE A 39 2.01 5.71 5.07
CA ILE A 39 2.03 5.04 3.77
C ILE A 39 3.22 4.10 3.69
N VAL A 40 2.95 2.83 3.33
CA VAL A 40 3.97 1.83 3.04
C VAL A 40 3.78 1.40 1.58
N ARG A 41 4.83 1.46 0.80
CA ARG A 41 4.82 1.05 -0.61
C ARG A 41 5.77 -0.09 -0.86
N ASN A 42 5.29 -1.09 -1.56
CA ASN A 42 6.12 -2.15 -2.10
C ASN A 42 5.58 -2.65 -3.44
N VAL A 43 6.34 -3.47 -4.12
CA VAL A 43 5.89 -4.08 -5.37
C VAL A 43 4.70 -5.00 -5.08
N ALA A 44 3.63 -4.85 -5.85
CA ALA A 44 2.37 -5.58 -5.73
C ALA A 44 1.52 -5.26 -4.48
N GLY A 45 1.96 -4.38 -3.58
CA GLY A 45 1.22 -4.11 -2.35
C GLY A 45 1.11 -5.33 -1.43
N LEU A 46 2.12 -6.19 -1.42
CA LEU A 46 2.12 -7.43 -0.65
C LEU A 46 2.24 -7.14 0.85
N VAL A 47 1.44 -7.87 1.64
CA VAL A 47 1.54 -7.86 3.10
C VAL A 47 2.19 -9.17 3.53
N PRO A 48 3.44 -9.15 4.01
CA PRO A 48 4.14 -10.35 4.42
C PRO A 48 3.56 -10.94 5.70
N CYS A 49 3.84 -12.22 5.94
CA CYS A 49 3.55 -12.84 7.22
C CYS A 49 4.30 -12.14 8.36
N TYR A 50 3.66 -12.03 9.52
CA TYR A 50 4.31 -11.48 10.70
C TYR A 50 5.32 -12.48 11.26
N GLN A 51 6.61 -12.13 11.19
CA GLN A 51 7.73 -12.96 11.64
C GLN A 51 8.73 -12.08 12.41
N PRO A 52 8.52 -11.84 13.70
CA PRO A 52 9.36 -10.95 14.51
C PRO A 52 10.65 -11.64 14.97
N ASP A 53 11.59 -11.85 14.06
CA ASP A 53 12.85 -12.55 14.30
C ASP A 53 14.07 -11.63 14.39
N LEU A 54 13.86 -10.31 14.43
CA LEU A 54 14.89 -9.27 14.46
C LEU A 54 15.81 -9.21 13.23
N ASN A 55 15.46 -9.89 12.14
CA ASN A 55 16.12 -9.76 10.84
C ASN A 55 15.55 -8.58 10.03
N TYR A 56 16.06 -8.40 8.83
CA TYR A 56 15.67 -7.26 7.98
C TYR A 56 14.36 -7.55 7.23
N HIS A 57 13.25 -7.08 7.79
CA HIS A 57 11.91 -7.20 7.22
C HIS A 57 11.28 -5.81 7.07
N GLY A 58 11.68 -5.06 6.04
CA GLY A 58 11.32 -3.64 5.87
C GLY A 58 9.81 -3.37 5.89
N THR A 59 9.02 -4.13 5.14
CA THR A 59 7.56 -3.95 5.11
C THR A 59 6.91 -4.35 6.43
N SER A 60 7.29 -5.48 7.01
CA SER A 60 6.80 -5.91 8.33
C SER A 60 7.16 -4.92 9.43
N ALA A 61 8.38 -4.40 9.43
CA ALA A 61 8.84 -3.40 10.40
C ALA A 61 8.02 -2.11 10.28
N ALA A 62 7.73 -1.65 9.06
CA ALA A 62 6.91 -0.48 8.84
C ALA A 62 5.46 -0.68 9.32
N LEU A 63 4.87 -1.83 9.05
CA LEU A 63 3.53 -2.18 9.53
C LEU A 63 3.49 -2.28 11.06
N GLU A 64 4.49 -2.90 11.66
CA GLU A 64 4.60 -2.97 13.12
C GLU A 64 4.69 -1.57 13.75
N PHE A 65 5.47 -0.68 13.18
CA PHE A 65 5.58 0.70 13.64
C PHE A 65 4.22 1.42 13.54
N GLY A 66 3.53 1.30 12.40
CA GLY A 66 2.21 1.88 12.20
C GLY A 66 1.19 1.42 13.24
N VAL A 67 1.15 0.11 13.50
CA VAL A 67 0.18 -0.49 14.43
C VAL A 67 0.56 -0.22 15.89
N ARG A 68 1.81 -0.47 16.28
CA ARG A 68 2.22 -0.47 17.68
C ARG A 68 2.64 0.90 18.21
N VAL A 69 3.28 1.71 17.37
CA VAL A 69 3.79 3.03 17.76
C VAL A 69 2.80 4.14 17.41
N LEU A 70 2.39 4.21 16.15
CA LEU A 70 1.44 5.21 15.70
C LEU A 70 -0.01 4.89 16.06
N LYS A 71 -0.30 3.62 16.38
CA LYS A 71 -1.61 3.14 16.79
C LYS A 71 -2.71 3.47 15.78
N VAL A 72 -2.42 3.23 14.51
CA VAL A 72 -3.42 3.39 13.46
C VAL A 72 -4.61 2.47 13.73
N ASP A 73 -5.81 2.97 13.53
CA ASP A 73 -7.05 2.22 13.77
C ASP A 73 -7.54 1.44 12.54
N ARG A 74 -6.93 1.69 11.37
CA ARG A 74 -7.27 1.01 10.13
C ARG A 74 -6.06 0.80 9.24
N ILE A 75 -6.05 -0.32 8.53
CA ILE A 75 -5.09 -0.63 7.47
C ILE A 75 -5.87 -0.80 6.17
N VAL A 76 -5.45 -0.08 5.14
CA VAL A 76 -6.04 -0.18 3.80
C VAL A 76 -4.98 -0.73 2.85
N VAL A 77 -5.28 -1.84 2.18
CA VAL A 77 -4.44 -2.39 1.12
C VAL A 77 -5.02 -1.93 -0.22
N LEU A 78 -4.23 -1.14 -0.94
CA LEU A 78 -4.63 -0.61 -2.23
C LEU A 78 -3.91 -1.35 -3.35
N GLY A 79 -4.67 -1.95 -4.23
CA GLY A 79 -4.19 -2.56 -5.47
C GLY A 79 -4.73 -1.86 -6.71
N HIS A 80 -4.30 -2.30 -7.87
CA HIS A 80 -4.80 -1.82 -9.15
C HIS A 80 -5.00 -2.97 -10.14
N ALA A 81 -5.78 -2.73 -11.18
CA ALA A 81 -5.98 -3.72 -12.23
C ALA A 81 -4.68 -4.00 -12.99
N ARG A 82 -4.49 -5.24 -13.43
CA ARG A 82 -3.36 -5.70 -14.24
C ARG A 82 -2.00 -5.43 -13.55
N CYS A 83 -1.93 -5.63 -12.24
CA CYS A 83 -0.68 -5.50 -11.50
C CYS A 83 0.29 -6.61 -11.90
N GLY A 84 1.40 -6.25 -12.52
CA GLY A 84 2.44 -7.22 -12.91
C GLY A 84 3.10 -7.90 -11.72
N GLY A 85 3.21 -7.21 -10.58
CA GLY A 85 3.74 -7.80 -9.35
C GLY A 85 2.82 -8.87 -8.76
N VAL A 86 1.51 -8.64 -8.75
CA VAL A 86 0.54 -9.67 -8.32
C VAL A 86 0.54 -10.86 -9.28
N GLN A 87 0.62 -10.61 -10.57
CA GLN A 87 0.74 -11.68 -11.56
C GLN A 87 1.99 -12.53 -11.30
N ALA A 88 3.14 -11.90 -11.10
CA ALA A 88 4.39 -12.60 -10.80
C ALA A 88 4.29 -13.43 -9.51
N MET A 89 3.61 -12.92 -8.49
CA MET A 89 3.38 -13.68 -7.25
C MET A 89 2.55 -14.95 -7.50
N VAL A 90 1.52 -14.86 -8.33
CA VAL A 90 0.63 -16.00 -8.64
C VAL A 90 1.32 -17.02 -9.54
N GLU A 91 2.10 -16.58 -10.52
CA GLU A 91 2.78 -17.42 -11.48
C GLU A 91 4.16 -17.94 -11.01
N GLY A 92 4.69 -17.34 -9.95
CA GLY A 92 6.02 -17.58 -9.41
C GLY A 92 6.96 -16.41 -9.64
N ALA A 93 7.96 -16.25 -8.75
CA ALA A 93 8.94 -15.18 -8.85
C ALA A 93 9.72 -15.30 -10.18
N PRO A 94 9.98 -14.17 -10.86
CA PRO A 94 10.86 -14.18 -12.02
C PRO A 94 12.28 -14.60 -11.62
N ALA A 95 12.98 -15.27 -12.54
CA ALA A 95 14.32 -15.78 -12.27
C ALA A 95 15.32 -14.68 -11.88
N GLU A 96 15.09 -13.47 -12.37
CA GLU A 96 15.90 -12.28 -12.09
C GLU A 96 15.64 -11.66 -10.71
N ALA A 97 14.56 -12.05 -10.04
CA ALA A 97 14.17 -11.52 -8.74
C ALA A 97 13.58 -12.63 -7.83
N PRO A 98 14.40 -13.61 -7.44
CA PRO A 98 13.89 -14.79 -6.70
C PRO A 98 13.32 -14.43 -5.31
N ASP A 99 13.85 -13.38 -4.68
CA ASP A 99 13.40 -12.96 -3.34
C ASP A 99 12.06 -12.18 -3.35
N PHE A 100 11.51 -11.93 -4.52
CA PHE A 100 10.32 -11.08 -4.64
C PHE A 100 9.08 -11.63 -3.91
N VAL A 101 8.94 -12.94 -3.82
CA VAL A 101 7.76 -13.61 -3.25
C VAL A 101 8.06 -14.44 -1.98
N GLU A 102 9.24 -14.35 -1.43
CA GLU A 102 9.62 -14.99 -0.17
C GLU A 102 9.43 -14.14 1.07
#